data_9839b64a4cd6e99fa533ccfa9ecc911d
#
_entry.id   9839b64a4cd6e99fa533ccfa9ecc911d
#
_cell.length_a   1.000
_cell.length_b   1.000
_cell.length_c   1.000
_cell.angle_alpha   90.00
_cell.angle_beta   90.00
_cell.angle_gamma   90.00
#
_symmetry.space_group_name_H-M   'P 1'
#
loop_
_entity.id
_entity.type
_entity.pdbx_description
1 polymer ?
#
loop_
_entity_poly.entity_id
_entity_poly.type
_entity_poly.pdbx_seq_one_letter_code
_entity_poly.pdbx_strand_id
1 'polypeptide(L)'
;TKEGLGRSTCQYRSRCMRGCPYGAYFSSNSSTLPAADATGNMTLRPNSIVHEVIYDDATKQATGVRIIDAETKETHVYNAKVVFLCASSIASASILLQSKSERFPNGLGNDSGELGHNIMDHHFQVGASAIAEGYDDKYVKGRRPNGIYIPRFRNLGGNTDMKSFKRGYGYQGGASREDAS
;
A
#
# COMPACT_ATOMS: atom_id res chain seq x y z
N THR A 1 -1.12 19.71 -6.27
CA THR A 1 -0.23 18.78 -6.98
C THR A 1 1.04 19.53 -7.34
N LYS A 2 2.20 18.97 -7.08
CA LYS A 2 3.46 19.50 -7.57
C LYS A 2 3.57 19.10 -9.05
N GLU A 3 3.75 20.05 -9.94
CA GLU A 3 3.90 19.83 -11.38
C GLU A 3 5.31 19.29 -11.71
N GLY A 4 5.43 18.66 -12.85
CA GLY A 4 6.66 18.10 -13.38
C GLY A 4 6.61 16.58 -13.56
N LEU A 5 7.55 16.03 -14.31
CA LEU A 5 7.68 14.59 -14.61
C LEU A 5 6.37 13.94 -15.06
N GLY A 6 5.62 14.62 -15.94
CA GLY A 6 4.33 14.13 -16.45
C GLY A 6 3.12 14.43 -15.54
N ARG A 7 3.30 15.14 -14.44
CA ARG A 7 2.23 15.53 -13.54
C ARG A 7 1.76 16.96 -13.81
N SER A 8 0.47 17.16 -13.80
CA SER A 8 -0.16 18.49 -13.88
C SER A 8 -1.09 18.74 -12.72
N THR A 9 -1.49 19.98 -12.57
CA THR A 9 -2.51 20.40 -11.59
C THR A 9 -3.83 19.68 -11.85
N CYS A 10 -4.57 19.42 -10.77
CA CYS A 10 -5.90 18.81 -10.85
C CYS A 10 -6.84 19.65 -11.71
N GLN A 11 -7.47 19.02 -12.68
CA GLN A 11 -8.43 19.65 -13.60
C GLN A 11 -9.88 19.56 -13.11
N TYR A 12 -10.09 19.17 -11.86
CA TYR A 12 -11.39 19.12 -11.20
C TYR A 12 -12.48 18.31 -11.93
N ARG A 13 -12.11 17.27 -12.64
CA ARG A 13 -13.02 16.46 -13.47
C ARG A 13 -13.81 15.40 -12.71
N SER A 14 -13.58 15.24 -11.42
CA SER A 14 -14.22 14.23 -10.57
C SER A 14 -14.17 12.77 -11.06
N ARG A 15 -13.19 12.42 -11.88
CA ARG A 15 -13.05 11.07 -12.48
C ARG A 15 -11.80 10.33 -11.99
N CYS A 16 -11.36 10.62 -10.77
CA CYS A 16 -10.11 10.09 -10.22
C CYS A 16 -10.09 8.55 -10.16
N MET A 17 -11.24 7.93 -9.88
CA MET A 17 -11.34 6.46 -9.79
C MET A 17 -11.24 5.74 -11.14
N ARG A 18 -11.40 6.48 -12.24
CA ARG A 18 -11.26 5.94 -13.61
C ARG A 18 -9.86 6.15 -14.18
N GLY A 19 -8.93 6.62 -13.37
CA GLY A 19 -7.61 7.06 -13.78
C GLY A 19 -7.56 8.57 -14.05
N CYS A 20 -6.41 9.15 -13.75
CA CYS A 20 -6.16 10.57 -13.95
C CYS A 20 -5.14 10.78 -15.08
N PRO A 21 -5.57 11.20 -16.29
CA PRO A 21 -4.65 11.39 -17.41
C PRO A 21 -3.66 12.53 -17.20
N TYR A 22 -3.89 13.36 -16.18
CA TYR A 22 -3.03 14.50 -15.85
C TYR A 22 -1.98 14.17 -14.76
N GLY A 23 -1.93 12.92 -14.28
CA GLY A 23 -1.06 12.55 -13.17
C GLY A 23 -1.30 13.33 -11.88
N ALA A 24 -2.42 14.05 -11.77
CA ALA A 24 -2.75 14.86 -10.59
C ALA A 24 -3.13 14.00 -9.38
N TYR A 25 -3.78 12.86 -9.61
CA TYR A 25 -4.05 11.87 -8.60
C TYR A 25 -2.78 11.10 -8.29
N PHE A 26 -2.43 11.05 -7.01
CA PHE A 26 -1.19 10.40 -6.59
C PHE A 26 -1.26 8.88 -6.78
N SER A 27 -0.24 8.34 -7.42
CA SER A 27 0.07 6.92 -7.46
C SER A 27 1.57 6.75 -7.66
N SER A 28 2.11 5.56 -7.39
CA SER A 28 3.52 5.28 -7.67
C SER A 28 3.85 5.50 -9.15
N ASN A 29 2.97 5.06 -10.04
CA ASN A 29 3.16 5.19 -11.49
C ASN A 29 3.17 6.65 -11.97
N SER A 30 2.41 7.53 -11.32
CA SER A 30 2.33 8.93 -11.73
C SER A 30 3.29 9.85 -10.96
N SER A 31 3.95 9.37 -9.92
CA SER A 31 4.70 10.25 -9.02
C SER A 31 6.08 9.72 -8.67
N THR A 32 6.15 8.67 -7.86
CA THR A 32 7.42 8.22 -7.28
C THR A 32 8.30 7.49 -8.28
N LEU A 33 7.74 6.65 -9.14
CA LEU A 33 8.53 5.94 -10.15
C LEU A 33 9.14 6.90 -11.19
N PRO A 34 8.40 7.83 -11.81
CA PRO A 34 9.03 8.82 -12.69
C PRO A 34 10.09 9.69 -12.00
N ALA A 35 9.89 10.02 -10.72
CA ALA A 35 10.88 10.78 -9.96
C ALA A 35 12.15 9.96 -9.66
N ALA A 36 12.00 8.68 -9.36
CA ALA A 36 13.13 7.79 -9.16
C ALA A 36 13.89 7.52 -10.45
N ASP A 37 13.17 7.29 -11.55
CA ASP A 37 13.74 7.07 -12.88
C ASP A 37 14.58 8.28 -13.34
N ALA A 38 14.09 9.49 -13.12
CA ALA A 38 14.79 10.73 -13.45
C ALA A 38 16.11 10.92 -12.71
N THR A 39 16.39 10.15 -11.65
CA THR A 39 17.69 10.15 -10.96
C THR A 39 18.77 9.35 -11.71
N GLY A 40 18.39 8.50 -12.65
CA GLY A 40 19.27 7.54 -13.30
C GLY A 40 19.77 6.39 -12.42
N ASN A 41 19.24 6.30 -11.18
CA ASN A 41 19.67 5.29 -10.19
C ASN A 41 18.61 4.21 -9.94
N MET A 42 17.54 4.18 -10.73
CA MET A 42 16.50 3.19 -10.62
C MET A 42 16.58 2.17 -11.75
N THR A 43 16.38 0.89 -11.41
CA THR A 43 16.06 -0.16 -12.37
C THR A 43 14.70 -0.74 -12.01
N LEU A 44 13.71 -0.51 -12.86
CA LEU A 44 12.38 -1.10 -12.73
C LEU A 44 12.32 -2.38 -13.56
N ARG A 45 12.04 -3.50 -12.92
CA ARG A 45 11.85 -4.77 -13.60
C ARG A 45 10.42 -5.29 -13.36
N PRO A 46 9.49 -5.05 -14.27
CA PRO A 46 8.15 -5.64 -14.21
C PRO A 46 8.21 -7.16 -14.45
N ASN A 47 7.06 -7.81 -14.37
CA ASN A 47 6.91 -9.26 -14.63
C ASN A 47 7.85 -10.14 -13.78
N SER A 48 8.20 -9.68 -12.59
CA SER A 48 9.13 -10.37 -11.67
C SER A 48 8.37 -10.82 -10.42
N ILE A 49 8.17 -12.10 -10.30
CA ILE A 49 7.51 -12.70 -9.15
C ILE A 49 8.57 -13.02 -8.12
N VAL A 50 8.64 -12.25 -7.03
CA VAL A 50 9.57 -12.54 -5.93
C VAL A 50 9.14 -13.83 -5.25
N HIS A 51 9.98 -14.84 -5.32
CA HIS A 51 9.73 -16.15 -4.75
C HIS A 51 10.22 -16.24 -3.31
N GLU A 52 11.44 -15.75 -3.06
CA GLU A 52 12.05 -15.79 -1.73
C GLU A 52 13.04 -14.62 -1.53
N VAL A 53 13.29 -14.30 -0.28
CA VAL A 53 14.45 -13.53 0.16
C VAL A 53 15.58 -14.51 0.47
N ILE A 54 16.74 -14.27 -0.09
CA ILE A 54 17.92 -15.12 0.14
C ILE A 54 18.59 -14.69 1.44
N TYR A 55 18.68 -15.61 2.39
CA TYR A 55 19.41 -15.42 3.63
C TYR A 55 20.70 -16.23 3.61
N ASP A 56 21.79 -15.60 3.97
CA ASP A 56 23.10 -16.24 4.12
C ASP A 56 23.35 -16.56 5.59
N ASP A 57 23.38 -17.83 5.91
CA ASP A 57 23.57 -18.34 7.27
C ASP A 57 24.97 -18.00 7.83
N ALA A 58 25.99 -17.84 6.97
CA ALA A 58 27.36 -17.52 7.38
C ALA A 58 27.48 -16.05 7.78
N THR A 59 26.95 -15.12 6.99
CA THR A 59 26.99 -13.67 7.28
C THR A 59 25.83 -13.21 8.14
N LYS A 60 24.80 -14.04 8.31
CA LYS A 60 23.56 -13.74 9.05
C LYS A 60 22.80 -12.55 8.48
N GLN A 61 22.78 -12.42 7.17
CA GLN A 61 22.18 -11.28 6.48
C GLN A 61 21.29 -11.75 5.31
N ALA A 62 20.25 -10.96 5.02
CA ALA A 62 19.57 -11.05 3.75
C ALA A 62 20.47 -10.46 2.66
N THR A 63 20.77 -11.27 1.64
CA THR A 63 21.75 -10.90 0.59
C THR A 63 21.08 -10.57 -0.74
N GLY A 64 19.80 -10.82 -0.90
CA GLY A 64 19.06 -10.53 -2.13
C GLY A 64 17.72 -11.22 -2.20
N VAL A 65 17.21 -11.33 -3.41
CA VAL A 65 15.95 -11.98 -3.70
C VAL A 65 16.11 -12.96 -4.89
N ARG A 66 15.32 -14.02 -4.87
CA ARG A 66 15.12 -14.89 -6.03
C ARG A 66 13.77 -14.57 -6.64
N ILE A 67 13.75 -14.34 -7.92
CA ILE A 67 12.52 -14.05 -8.68
C ILE A 67 12.30 -15.12 -9.74
N ILE A 68 11.03 -15.27 -10.12
CA ILE A 68 10.62 -16.02 -11.29
C ILE A 68 10.11 -14.99 -12.31
N ASP A 69 10.66 -15.03 -13.50
CA ASP A 69 10.15 -14.21 -14.60
C ASP A 69 8.76 -14.72 -15.02
N ALA A 70 7.78 -13.84 -15.02
CA ALA A 70 6.40 -14.25 -15.29
C ALA A 70 6.16 -14.68 -16.75
N GLU A 71 7.02 -14.26 -17.67
CA GLU A 71 6.91 -14.57 -19.09
C GLU A 71 7.72 -15.83 -19.46
N THR A 72 9.02 -15.81 -19.16
CA THR A 72 9.92 -16.91 -19.51
C THR A 72 9.89 -18.07 -18.54
N LYS A 73 9.39 -17.87 -17.32
CA LYS A 73 9.42 -18.82 -16.20
C LYS A 73 10.83 -19.14 -15.68
N GLU A 74 11.82 -18.42 -16.15
CA GLU A 74 13.19 -18.55 -15.67
C GLU A 74 13.37 -17.94 -14.29
N THR A 75 14.30 -18.49 -13.54
CA THR A 75 14.65 -18.02 -12.21
C THR A 75 15.88 -17.13 -12.27
N HIS A 76 15.82 -15.97 -11.62
CA HIS A 76 16.95 -15.04 -11.51
C HIS A 76 17.20 -14.66 -10.07
N VAL A 77 18.45 -14.34 -9.75
CA VAL A 77 18.88 -13.86 -8.42
C VAL A 77 19.35 -12.41 -8.55
N TYR A 78 18.86 -11.58 -7.66
CA TYR A 78 19.30 -10.17 -7.54
C TYR A 78 19.87 -9.95 -6.14
N ASN A 79 21.15 -9.61 -6.07
CA ASN A 79 21.83 -9.32 -4.82
C ASN A 79 21.62 -7.85 -4.44
N ALA A 80 21.44 -7.59 -3.16
CA ALA A 80 21.27 -6.26 -2.60
C ALA A 80 21.81 -6.17 -1.18
N LYS A 81 22.28 -5.00 -0.79
CA LYS A 81 22.70 -4.72 0.60
C LYS A 81 21.51 -4.59 1.55
N VAL A 82 20.37 -4.17 1.04
CA VAL A 82 19.12 -3.99 1.78
C VAL A 82 17.97 -4.45 0.92
N VAL A 83 17.06 -5.23 1.49
CA VAL A 83 15.82 -5.69 0.82
C VAL A 83 14.63 -5.07 1.54
N PHE A 84 13.80 -4.34 0.80
CA PHE A 84 12.51 -3.83 1.27
C PHE A 84 11.40 -4.70 0.71
N LEU A 85 10.74 -5.47 1.58
CA LEU A 85 9.63 -6.32 1.20
C LEU A 85 8.31 -5.58 1.35
N CYS A 86 7.80 -5.04 0.24
CA CYS A 86 6.61 -4.18 0.19
C CYS A 86 5.47 -4.81 -0.62
N ALA A 87 5.29 -6.13 -0.50
CA ALA A 87 4.37 -6.92 -1.33
C ALA A 87 2.96 -7.07 -0.74
N SER A 88 2.56 -6.22 0.21
CA SER A 88 1.37 -6.35 1.07
C SER A 88 1.47 -7.47 2.11
N SER A 89 0.55 -7.49 3.07
CA SER A 89 0.64 -8.38 4.23
C SER A 89 0.67 -9.87 3.85
N ILE A 90 -0.28 -10.31 3.03
CA ILE A 90 -0.39 -11.74 2.64
C ILE A 90 0.78 -12.16 1.76
N ALA A 91 1.10 -11.36 0.74
CA ALA A 91 2.19 -11.72 -0.18
C ALA A 91 3.55 -11.65 0.51
N SER A 92 3.80 -10.67 1.39
CA SER A 92 5.03 -10.61 2.16
C SER A 92 5.17 -11.81 3.10
N ALA A 93 4.10 -12.20 3.80
CA ALA A 93 4.11 -13.40 4.63
C ALA A 93 4.41 -14.67 3.80
N SER A 94 3.80 -14.80 2.64
CA SER A 94 4.03 -15.92 1.72
C SER A 94 5.50 -15.99 1.26
N ILE A 95 6.08 -14.85 0.86
CA ILE A 95 7.49 -14.80 0.46
C ILE A 95 8.40 -15.21 1.62
N LEU A 96 8.16 -14.69 2.83
CA LEU A 96 8.97 -15.03 4.00
C LEU A 96 8.84 -16.50 4.40
N LEU A 97 7.64 -17.09 4.31
CA LEU A 97 7.43 -18.52 4.57
C LEU A 97 8.16 -19.43 3.57
N GLN A 98 8.35 -18.95 2.35
CA GLN A 98 9.11 -19.66 1.33
C GLN A 98 10.63 -19.44 1.45
N SER A 99 11.06 -18.37 2.13
CA SER A 99 12.47 -18.02 2.32
C SER A 99 13.09 -18.87 3.44
N LYS A 100 13.48 -20.08 3.09
CA LYS A 100 14.02 -21.07 4.03
C LYS A 100 15.54 -21.12 3.99
N SER A 101 16.17 -21.34 5.15
CA SER A 101 17.60 -21.60 5.31
C SER A 101 17.83 -22.57 6.46
N GLU A 102 19.07 -22.89 6.76
CA GLU A 102 19.40 -23.69 7.96
C GLU A 102 18.92 -23.01 9.24
N ARG A 103 19.12 -21.69 9.34
CA ARG A 103 18.70 -20.91 10.49
C ARG A 103 17.17 -20.76 10.56
N PHE A 104 16.49 -20.68 9.42
CA PHE A 104 15.06 -20.47 9.32
C PHE A 104 14.34 -21.55 8.53
N PRO A 105 14.29 -22.80 9.03
CA PRO A 105 13.71 -23.92 8.28
C PRO A 105 12.20 -23.77 8.03
N ASN A 106 11.51 -22.96 8.84
CA ASN A 106 10.08 -22.71 8.76
C ASN A 106 9.74 -21.35 8.15
N GLY A 107 10.70 -20.69 7.50
CA GLY A 107 10.55 -19.37 6.89
C GLY A 107 11.36 -18.29 7.60
N LEU A 108 11.82 -17.33 6.84
CA LEU A 108 12.69 -16.26 7.32
C LEU A 108 11.98 -15.40 8.39
N GLY A 109 12.61 -15.32 9.57
CA GLY A 109 12.09 -14.58 10.71
C GLY A 109 10.93 -15.27 11.45
N ASN A 110 10.67 -16.54 11.19
CA ASN A 110 9.59 -17.31 11.80
C ASN A 110 10.02 -18.11 13.03
N ASP A 111 10.87 -17.57 13.88
CA ASP A 111 11.32 -18.23 15.11
C ASP A 111 10.18 -18.44 16.11
N SER A 112 9.20 -17.56 16.12
CA SER A 112 8.01 -17.64 17.00
C SER A 112 6.95 -18.60 16.47
N GLY A 113 6.97 -18.97 15.21
CA GLY A 113 5.89 -19.71 14.55
C GLY A 113 4.67 -18.87 14.16
N GLU A 114 4.72 -17.55 14.42
CA GLU A 114 3.57 -16.65 14.22
C GLU A 114 3.49 -16.05 12.81
N LEU A 115 4.48 -16.28 11.97
CA LEU A 115 4.49 -15.75 10.61
C LEU A 115 3.32 -16.30 9.79
N GLY A 116 2.50 -15.42 9.26
CA GLY A 116 1.29 -15.78 8.50
C GLY A 116 0.07 -16.06 9.37
N HIS A 117 0.23 -16.05 10.71
CA HIS A 117 -0.87 -16.12 11.66
C HIS A 117 -1.38 -14.74 12.05
N ASN A 118 -2.57 -14.68 12.67
CA ASN A 118 -3.15 -13.47 13.23
C ASN A 118 -3.32 -12.31 12.23
N ILE A 119 -3.49 -12.62 10.96
CA ILE A 119 -3.78 -11.62 9.93
C ILE A 119 -5.17 -11.06 10.21
N MET A 120 -5.24 -9.77 10.46
CA MET A 120 -6.48 -9.04 10.68
C MET A 120 -6.73 -8.05 9.55
N ASP A 121 -7.96 -7.98 9.10
CA ASP A 121 -8.44 -6.89 8.27
C ASP A 121 -9.01 -5.76 9.14
N HIS A 122 -9.40 -4.66 8.50
CA HIS A 122 -10.13 -3.58 9.15
C HIS A 122 -11.43 -4.10 9.75
N HIS A 123 -11.97 -3.38 10.73
CA HIS A 123 -13.29 -3.69 11.27
C HIS A 123 -14.33 -3.50 10.18
N PHE A 124 -14.72 -4.61 9.57
CA PHE A 124 -15.50 -4.66 8.36
C PHE A 124 -16.99 -4.55 8.65
N GLN A 125 -17.77 -3.97 7.73
CA GLN A 125 -19.23 -3.81 7.81
C GLN A 125 -19.76 -2.92 8.96
N VAL A 126 -18.92 -2.17 9.63
CA VAL A 126 -19.34 -1.13 10.55
C VAL A 126 -19.21 0.22 9.87
N GLY A 127 -20.29 0.77 9.40
CA GLY A 127 -20.26 2.00 8.64
C GLY A 127 -21.62 2.70 8.62
N ALA A 128 -21.62 3.91 8.08
CA ALA A 128 -22.82 4.66 7.79
C ALA A 128 -22.66 5.33 6.42
N SER A 129 -23.74 5.42 5.68
CA SER A 129 -23.84 6.20 4.46
C SER A 129 -25.00 7.18 4.57
N ALA A 130 -24.86 8.31 3.93
CA ALA A 130 -25.88 9.35 3.91
C ALA A 130 -25.87 10.06 2.57
N ILE A 131 -27.01 10.61 2.20
CA ILE A 131 -27.15 11.55 1.10
C ILE A 131 -27.14 12.96 1.70
N ALA A 132 -26.25 13.80 1.23
CA ALA A 132 -26.23 15.20 1.64
C ALA A 132 -27.26 15.98 0.82
N GLU A 133 -28.21 16.59 1.51
CA GLU A 133 -29.25 17.42 0.90
C GLU A 133 -28.70 18.79 0.47
N GLY A 134 -29.36 19.45 -0.46
CA GLY A 134 -29.03 20.80 -0.91
C GLY A 134 -27.90 20.88 -1.96
N TYR A 135 -27.51 19.75 -2.53
CA TYR A 135 -26.51 19.66 -3.60
C TYR A 135 -27.11 19.15 -4.90
N ASP A 136 -28.25 19.72 -5.29
CA ASP A 136 -29.03 19.29 -6.46
C ASP A 136 -28.45 19.76 -7.79
N ASP A 137 -27.42 20.61 -7.76
CA ASP A 137 -26.71 21.05 -8.95
C ASP A 137 -25.95 19.86 -9.57
N LYS A 138 -26.20 19.60 -10.84
CA LYS A 138 -25.56 18.54 -11.61
C LYS A 138 -24.07 18.77 -11.89
N TYR A 139 -23.56 19.93 -11.51
CA TYR A 139 -22.20 20.33 -11.84
C TYR A 139 -21.24 20.03 -10.68
N VAL A 140 -20.23 19.22 -10.97
CA VAL A 140 -19.17 18.91 -10.02
C VAL A 140 -18.02 19.88 -10.20
N LYS A 141 -17.95 20.91 -9.36
CA LYS A 141 -16.78 21.77 -9.21
C LYS A 141 -15.98 21.38 -7.98
N GLY A 142 -14.67 21.55 -8.09
CA GLY A 142 -13.77 21.34 -6.98
C GLY A 142 -13.17 19.95 -6.90
N ARG A 143 -12.38 19.74 -5.88
CA ARG A 143 -11.69 18.46 -5.66
C ARG A 143 -12.68 17.44 -5.14
N ARG A 144 -12.62 16.26 -5.73
CA ARG A 144 -13.37 15.14 -5.19
C ARG A 144 -12.68 14.64 -3.92
N PRO A 145 -13.42 14.43 -2.83
CA PRO A 145 -12.90 13.78 -1.63
C PRO A 145 -12.82 12.27 -1.87
N ASN A 146 -11.71 11.80 -2.45
CA ASN A 146 -11.48 10.38 -2.69
C ASN A 146 -11.30 9.57 -1.41
N GLY A 147 -10.87 10.23 -0.34
CA GLY A 147 -10.74 9.63 0.97
C GLY A 147 -10.95 10.68 2.04
N ILE A 148 -11.67 10.28 3.08
CA ILE A 148 -11.88 11.06 4.29
C ILE A 148 -11.41 10.19 5.44
N TYR A 149 -10.58 10.76 6.32
CA TYR A 149 -10.20 10.13 7.56
C TYR A 149 -10.54 11.06 8.72
N ILE A 150 -11.38 10.60 9.62
CA ILE A 150 -11.79 11.35 10.81
C ILE A 150 -11.24 10.63 12.04
N PRO A 151 -10.16 11.14 12.64
CA PRO A 151 -9.61 10.54 13.84
C PRO A 151 -10.51 10.77 15.05
N ARG A 152 -10.66 9.76 15.87
CA ARG A 152 -11.37 9.77 17.16
C ARG A 152 -10.47 9.19 18.23
N PHE A 153 -9.35 9.84 18.46
CA PHE A 153 -8.42 9.41 19.49
C PHE A 153 -9.02 9.64 20.88
N ARG A 154 -9.06 8.57 21.65
CA ARG A 154 -9.47 8.53 23.04
C ARG A 154 -8.38 7.86 23.85
N ASN A 155 -8.46 7.98 25.17
CA ASN A 155 -7.47 7.38 26.08
C ASN A 155 -6.03 7.85 25.78
N LEU A 156 -5.86 9.09 25.34
CA LEU A 156 -4.59 9.75 25.12
C LEU A 156 -4.49 10.97 26.05
N GLY A 157 -3.34 11.14 26.69
CA GLY A 157 -3.12 12.22 27.66
C GLY A 157 -4.07 12.12 28.83
N GLY A 158 -4.75 13.21 29.18
CA GLY A 158 -5.68 13.26 30.30
C GLY A 158 -7.08 12.69 30.06
N ASN A 159 -7.38 12.23 28.86
CA ASN A 159 -8.71 11.71 28.50
C ASN A 159 -8.68 10.17 28.40
N THR A 160 -8.78 9.50 29.54
CA THR A 160 -8.59 8.06 29.66
C THR A 160 -9.79 7.30 30.21
N ASP A 161 -10.99 7.89 30.13
CA ASP A 161 -12.17 7.38 30.82
C ASP A 161 -12.89 6.25 30.07
N MET A 162 -12.51 5.98 28.81
CA MET A 162 -13.12 4.92 28.01
C MET A 162 -12.52 3.58 28.40
N LYS A 163 -13.34 2.72 29.00
CA LYS A 163 -12.93 1.39 29.47
C LYS A 163 -13.15 0.28 28.44
N SER A 164 -14.04 0.49 27.47
CA SER A 164 -14.40 -0.50 26.44
C SER A 164 -13.35 -0.67 25.33
N PHE A 165 -12.42 0.27 25.19
CA PHE A 165 -11.31 0.19 24.25
C PHE A 165 -10.10 0.96 24.79
N LYS A 166 -8.89 0.53 24.40
CA LYS A 166 -7.66 1.07 25.00
C LYS A 166 -7.20 2.39 24.37
N ARG A 167 -7.49 2.61 23.09
CA ARG A 167 -7.01 3.79 22.37
C ARG A 167 -8.16 4.43 21.61
N GLY A 168 -7.92 5.08 20.55
CA GLY A 168 -8.96 5.64 19.70
C GLY A 168 -9.31 4.70 18.54
N TYR A 169 -10.11 5.25 17.68
CA TYR A 169 -10.48 4.66 16.41
C TYR A 169 -10.54 5.77 15.35
N GLY A 170 -10.69 5.42 14.12
CA GLY A 170 -10.88 6.38 13.03
C GLY A 170 -12.05 5.97 12.15
N TYR A 171 -12.68 6.94 11.56
CA TYR A 171 -13.60 6.72 10.45
C TYR A 171 -12.84 6.92 9.16
N GLN A 172 -12.97 5.99 8.26
CA GLN A 172 -12.40 6.06 6.93
C GLN A 172 -13.55 5.97 5.92
N GLY A 173 -13.57 6.85 4.96
CA GLY A 173 -14.65 6.88 4.00
C GLY A 173 -14.35 7.76 2.80
N GLY A 174 -15.36 8.02 2.00
CA GLY A 174 -15.29 8.89 0.84
C GLY A 174 -16.65 9.50 0.55
N ALA A 175 -16.69 10.47 -0.34
CA ALA A 175 -17.91 11.03 -0.88
C ALA A 175 -17.82 11.11 -2.41
N SER A 176 -18.94 10.94 -3.07
CA SER A 176 -19.05 11.09 -4.52
C SER A 176 -20.40 11.69 -4.87
N ARG A 177 -20.45 12.37 -6.00
CA ARG A 177 -21.71 12.66 -6.68
C ARG A 177 -21.96 11.56 -7.69
N GLU A 178 -23.18 11.08 -7.70
CA GLU A 178 -23.65 10.13 -8.69
C GLU A 178 -24.67 10.85 -9.56
N ASP A 179 -24.57 10.68 -10.86
CA ASP A 179 -25.61 11.13 -11.76
C ASP A 179 -26.85 10.27 -11.50
N ALA A 180 -27.98 10.91 -11.31
CA ALA A 180 -29.26 10.18 -11.33
C ALA A 180 -29.39 9.54 -12.71
N SER A 181 -29.38 8.22 -12.75
CA SER A 181 -29.65 7.42 -13.95
C SER A 181 -31.09 7.50 -14.35
#